data_6ca332c7225c8815e942df75c6592481
#
_entry.id   6ca332c7225c8815e942df75c6592481
#
_cell.length_a   1.000
_cell.length_b   1.000
_cell.length_c   1.000
_cell.angle_alpha   90.00
_cell.angle_beta   90.00
_cell.angle_gamma   90.00
#
_symmetry.space_group_name_H-M   'P 1'
#
loop_
_entity.id
_entity.type
_entity.pdbx_description
1 polymer ?
#
loop_
_entity_poly.entity_id
_entity_poly.type
_entity_poly.pdbx_seq_one_letter_code
_entity_poly.pdbx_strand_id
1 'polypeptide(L)'
;AGWKGPARRLWISSQTDKAIREGFTHLRPAAEYDNLFRSARARSEADWLVGLNVTRALTCRHNAQLSAGRVQTPTLALIVEREEAIRRFVPQEFWTVTAKLPGFTATWRDPNGQARLFDRERAEALAARLAGKEGMVTRLKRTRRQAPPPAAYDLTELQRDANKKYAYSAKETLAILQNLYEIHKVVTYPRTDSRYIPDDVVPTLPERLRSVMVEDYKPLAAELLRSRPLQTKYLVNAAKVTDHHALLPTEEPVELWRLTGPERNIYDLIVRRFLAVLLP
;
A
#
# COMPACT_ATOMS: atom_id res chain seq x y z
N ALA A 1 19.80 -31.97 -2.57
CA ALA A 1 21.12 -32.21 -3.15
C ALA A 1 22.08 -32.51 -1.99
N GLY A 2 22.67 -33.71 -1.90
CA GLY A 2 23.42 -34.25 -0.75
C GLY A 2 24.76 -33.58 -0.38
N TRP A 3 24.80 -32.22 -0.38
CA TRP A 3 25.98 -31.47 0.06
C TRP A 3 26.19 -31.64 1.57
N LYS A 4 27.38 -32.10 1.95
CA LYS A 4 27.76 -32.30 3.37
C LYS A 4 28.82 -31.30 3.88
N GLY A 5 29.32 -30.42 3.01
CA GLY A 5 30.30 -29.40 3.38
C GLY A 5 29.68 -28.18 4.11
N PRO A 6 30.53 -27.26 4.58
CA PRO A 6 30.07 -26.04 5.22
C PRO A 6 29.25 -25.21 4.24
N ALA A 7 28.06 -24.73 4.70
CA ALA A 7 27.19 -23.86 3.95
C ALA A 7 27.02 -22.54 4.70
N ARG A 8 27.05 -21.43 3.97
CA ARG A 8 26.78 -20.09 4.49
C ARG A 8 25.64 -19.45 3.70
N ARG A 9 24.91 -18.55 4.33
CA ARG A 9 23.79 -17.81 3.74
C ARG A 9 24.19 -16.36 3.48
N LEU A 10 23.92 -15.92 2.26
CA LEU A 10 23.86 -14.51 1.89
C LEU A 10 22.45 -13.99 2.26
N TRP A 11 22.38 -12.90 3.01
CA TRP A 11 21.11 -12.21 3.32
C TRP A 11 21.25 -10.74 2.95
N ILE A 12 20.53 -10.30 1.93
CA ILE A 12 20.53 -8.92 1.44
C ILE A 12 19.09 -8.48 1.17
N SER A 13 18.77 -7.21 1.43
CA SER A 13 17.49 -6.57 1.13
C SER A 13 17.53 -5.63 -0.09
N SER A 14 18.70 -5.50 -0.70
CA SER A 14 18.93 -4.67 -1.87
C SER A 14 19.86 -5.41 -2.84
N GLN A 15 19.72 -5.15 -4.14
CA GLN A 15 20.53 -5.74 -5.21
C GLN A 15 21.54 -4.73 -5.80
N THR A 16 21.86 -3.67 -5.07
CA THR A 16 22.96 -2.78 -5.47
C THR A 16 24.31 -3.49 -5.35
N ASP A 17 25.28 -3.14 -6.20
CA ASP A 17 26.62 -3.69 -6.13
C ASP A 17 27.24 -3.59 -4.74
N LYS A 18 26.98 -2.48 -4.06
CA LYS A 18 27.44 -2.25 -2.68
C LYS A 18 26.81 -3.28 -1.72
N ALA A 19 25.49 -3.44 -1.71
CA ALA A 19 24.79 -4.37 -0.83
C ALA A 19 25.22 -5.82 -1.08
N ILE A 20 25.41 -6.21 -2.34
CA ILE A 20 25.90 -7.55 -2.73
C ILE A 20 27.32 -7.77 -2.18
N ARG A 21 28.25 -6.85 -2.41
CA ARG A 21 29.65 -6.96 -1.92
C ARG A 21 29.69 -7.03 -0.39
N GLU A 22 28.99 -6.14 0.31
CA GLU A 22 28.89 -6.15 1.76
C GLU A 22 28.25 -7.44 2.27
N GLY A 23 27.19 -7.93 1.61
CA GLY A 23 26.54 -9.19 1.97
C GLY A 23 27.50 -10.39 1.89
N PHE A 24 28.37 -10.45 0.89
CA PHE A 24 29.39 -11.50 0.78
C PHE A 24 30.46 -11.41 1.86
N THR A 25 30.74 -10.25 2.41
CA THR A 25 31.66 -10.10 3.57
C THR A 25 31.03 -10.50 4.89
N HIS A 26 29.68 -10.54 4.97
CA HIS A 26 28.88 -10.83 6.17
C HIS A 26 28.05 -12.11 6.05
N LEU A 27 28.58 -13.13 5.36
CA LEU A 27 27.89 -14.42 5.24
C LEU A 27 27.70 -15.07 6.61
N ARG A 28 26.47 -15.54 6.87
CA ARG A 28 26.08 -16.19 8.11
C ARG A 28 26.08 -17.71 7.99
N PRO A 29 26.37 -18.46 9.08
CA PRO A 29 26.21 -19.90 9.07
C PRO A 29 24.81 -20.33 8.67
N ALA A 30 24.67 -21.36 7.82
CA ALA A 30 23.36 -21.85 7.38
C ALA A 30 22.50 -22.35 8.56
N ALA A 31 23.10 -22.86 9.62
CA ALA A 31 22.40 -23.36 10.81
C ALA A 31 21.55 -22.29 11.54
N GLU A 32 21.93 -21.01 11.45
CA GLU A 32 21.13 -19.91 12.01
C GLU A 32 19.74 -19.79 11.36
N TYR A 33 19.57 -20.36 10.16
CA TYR A 33 18.35 -20.32 9.38
C TYR A 33 17.54 -21.62 9.42
N ASP A 34 17.93 -22.61 10.22
CA ASP A 34 17.24 -23.91 10.29
C ASP A 34 15.80 -23.76 10.72
N ASN A 35 15.50 -22.89 11.69
CA ASN A 35 14.12 -22.65 12.14
C ASN A 35 13.28 -21.96 11.05
N LEU A 36 13.86 -21.02 10.30
CA LEU A 36 13.20 -20.39 9.16
C LEU A 36 12.91 -21.41 8.07
N PHE A 37 13.86 -22.29 7.76
CA PHE A 37 13.67 -23.38 6.80
C PHE A 37 12.57 -24.34 7.26
N ARG A 38 12.58 -24.79 8.54
CA ARG A 38 11.54 -25.66 9.10
C ARG A 38 10.16 -25.00 9.04
N SER A 39 10.06 -23.71 9.33
CA SER A 39 8.82 -22.95 9.21
C SER A 39 8.31 -22.88 7.78
N ALA A 40 9.18 -22.58 6.81
CA ALA A 40 8.81 -22.55 5.40
C ALA A 40 8.39 -23.93 4.87
N ARG A 41 9.09 -24.99 5.29
CA ARG A 41 8.74 -26.37 4.97
C ARG A 41 7.40 -26.78 5.56
N ALA A 42 7.20 -26.55 6.85
CA ALA A 42 5.93 -26.87 7.52
C ALA A 42 4.74 -26.17 6.87
N ARG A 43 4.92 -24.88 6.50
CA ARG A 43 3.91 -24.13 5.75
C ARG A 43 3.59 -24.78 4.39
N SER A 44 4.62 -25.14 3.63
CA SER A 44 4.45 -25.74 2.30
C SER A 44 3.76 -27.12 2.38
N GLU A 45 4.19 -27.95 3.34
CA GLU A 45 3.60 -29.28 3.57
C GLU A 45 2.14 -29.19 4.05
N ALA A 46 1.84 -28.26 4.96
CA ALA A 46 0.47 -28.01 5.43
C ALA A 46 -0.43 -27.48 4.30
N ASP A 47 0.04 -26.54 3.50
CA ASP A 47 -0.70 -26.03 2.35
C ASP A 47 -1.05 -27.15 1.36
N TRP A 48 -0.09 -28.02 1.08
CA TRP A 48 -0.30 -29.13 0.17
C TRP A 48 -1.27 -30.18 0.74
N LEU A 49 -1.03 -30.64 1.97
CA LEU A 49 -1.84 -31.69 2.60
C LEU A 49 -3.29 -31.23 2.85
N VAL A 50 -3.46 -30.05 3.45
CA VAL A 50 -4.79 -29.52 3.77
C VAL A 50 -5.51 -29.13 2.48
N GLY A 51 -4.86 -28.38 1.59
CA GLY A 51 -5.46 -27.92 0.35
C GLY A 51 -5.92 -29.06 -0.54
N LEU A 52 -5.09 -30.09 -0.72
CA LEU A 52 -5.42 -31.25 -1.53
C LEU A 52 -6.59 -32.07 -0.92
N ASN A 53 -6.48 -32.44 0.36
CA ASN A 53 -7.46 -33.32 0.99
C ASN A 53 -8.82 -32.63 1.16
N VAL A 54 -8.86 -31.37 1.59
CA VAL A 54 -10.11 -30.63 1.74
C VAL A 54 -10.75 -30.35 0.38
N THR A 55 -9.99 -30.00 -0.63
CA THR A 55 -10.49 -29.85 -2.01
C THR A 55 -11.13 -31.11 -2.51
N ARG A 56 -10.47 -32.26 -2.34
CA ARG A 56 -11.03 -33.57 -2.75
C ARG A 56 -12.28 -33.93 -1.95
N ALA A 57 -12.25 -33.76 -0.64
CA ALA A 57 -13.40 -34.06 0.23
C ALA A 57 -14.62 -33.22 -0.15
N LEU A 58 -14.46 -31.92 -0.37
CA LEU A 58 -15.54 -31.02 -0.80
C LEU A 58 -16.07 -31.40 -2.19
N THR A 59 -15.17 -31.66 -3.14
CA THR A 59 -15.53 -32.03 -4.51
C THR A 59 -16.33 -33.33 -4.52
N CYS A 60 -15.88 -34.38 -3.80
CA CYS A 60 -16.58 -35.63 -3.70
C CYS A 60 -17.93 -35.53 -2.95
N ARG A 61 -17.95 -34.79 -1.82
CA ARG A 61 -19.14 -34.62 -0.99
C ARG A 61 -20.27 -33.89 -1.71
N HIS A 62 -19.94 -32.87 -2.49
CA HIS A 62 -20.91 -32.01 -3.15
C HIS A 62 -21.09 -32.30 -4.64
N ASN A 63 -20.35 -33.26 -5.18
CA ASN A 63 -20.34 -33.62 -6.62
C ASN A 63 -20.18 -32.35 -7.51
N ALA A 64 -19.30 -31.44 -7.11
CA ALA A 64 -19.04 -30.17 -7.77
C ALA A 64 -17.55 -29.85 -7.67
N GLN A 65 -16.99 -29.18 -8.68
CA GLN A 65 -15.61 -28.76 -8.66
C GLN A 65 -15.41 -27.60 -7.64
N LEU A 66 -15.06 -27.97 -6.43
CA LEU A 66 -14.81 -27.05 -5.33
C LEU A 66 -13.32 -27.07 -4.98
N SER A 67 -12.82 -25.93 -4.52
CA SER A 67 -11.44 -25.81 -4.08
C SER A 67 -11.36 -25.19 -2.68
N ALA A 68 -10.35 -25.61 -1.92
CA ALA A 68 -10.03 -25.03 -0.63
C ALA A 68 -8.53 -24.73 -0.54
N GLY A 69 -8.18 -23.70 0.20
CA GLY A 69 -6.79 -23.33 0.39
C GLY A 69 -6.62 -22.31 1.50
N ARG A 70 -5.42 -22.23 2.03
CA ARG A 70 -5.06 -21.40 3.17
C ARG A 70 -5.33 -19.89 2.99
N VAL A 71 -5.31 -19.40 1.77
CA VAL A 71 -5.60 -17.99 1.47
C VAL A 71 -7.01 -17.80 0.92
N GLN A 72 -7.38 -18.58 -0.08
CA GLN A 72 -8.67 -18.41 -0.77
C GLN A 72 -9.88 -18.69 0.14
N THR A 73 -9.81 -19.71 0.99
CA THR A 73 -10.96 -20.08 1.84
C THR A 73 -11.23 -19.03 2.93
N PRO A 74 -10.24 -18.55 3.70
CA PRO A 74 -10.46 -17.45 4.63
C PRO A 74 -10.89 -16.14 3.94
N THR A 75 -10.35 -15.84 2.75
CA THR A 75 -10.77 -14.67 2.00
C THR A 75 -12.24 -14.75 1.59
N LEU A 76 -12.69 -15.92 1.12
CA LEU A 76 -14.10 -16.15 0.80
C LEU A 76 -14.97 -16.04 2.05
N ALA A 77 -14.52 -16.59 3.18
CA ALA A 77 -15.25 -16.50 4.46
C ALA A 77 -15.48 -15.03 4.87
N LEU A 78 -14.47 -14.18 4.79
CA LEU A 78 -14.59 -12.74 5.06
C LEU A 78 -15.61 -12.04 4.14
N ILE A 79 -15.66 -12.43 2.87
CA ILE A 79 -16.64 -11.89 1.93
C ILE A 79 -18.05 -12.36 2.31
N VAL A 80 -18.23 -13.64 2.63
CA VAL A 80 -19.52 -14.20 3.05
C VAL A 80 -20.01 -13.54 4.34
N GLU A 81 -19.15 -13.40 5.35
CA GLU A 81 -19.49 -12.71 6.60
C GLU A 81 -19.93 -11.26 6.34
N ARG A 82 -19.26 -10.56 5.42
CA ARG A 82 -19.63 -9.20 5.03
C ARG A 82 -20.99 -9.17 4.32
N GLU A 83 -21.24 -10.06 3.39
CA GLU A 83 -22.53 -10.19 2.70
C GLU A 83 -23.67 -10.52 3.69
N GLU A 84 -23.43 -11.41 4.64
CA GLU A 84 -24.41 -11.69 5.70
C GLU A 84 -24.67 -10.48 6.59
N ALA A 85 -23.64 -9.74 6.96
CA ALA A 85 -23.80 -8.50 7.72
C ALA A 85 -24.64 -7.46 6.95
N ILE A 86 -24.46 -7.37 5.63
CA ILE A 86 -25.28 -6.50 4.76
C ILE A 86 -26.72 -6.97 4.72
N ARG A 87 -26.96 -8.28 4.56
CA ARG A 87 -28.31 -8.86 4.51
C ARG A 87 -29.08 -8.71 5.84
N ARG A 88 -28.36 -8.76 6.97
CA ARG A 88 -28.93 -8.58 8.32
C ARG A 88 -28.96 -7.13 8.75
N PHE A 89 -28.49 -6.21 7.92
CA PHE A 89 -28.46 -4.78 8.28
C PHE A 89 -29.87 -4.23 8.42
N VAL A 90 -30.16 -3.71 9.60
CA VAL A 90 -31.41 -2.98 9.90
C VAL A 90 -31.08 -1.50 9.95
N PRO A 91 -31.64 -0.69 9.03
CA PRO A 91 -31.47 0.76 9.07
C PRO A 91 -32.02 1.33 10.37
N GLN A 92 -31.27 2.23 10.99
CA GLN A 92 -31.71 2.96 12.17
C GLN A 92 -31.73 4.45 11.84
N GLU A 93 -32.88 5.08 12.03
CA GLU A 93 -33.04 6.52 11.85
C GLU A 93 -32.33 7.29 12.96
N PHE A 94 -31.74 8.40 12.61
CA PHE A 94 -31.14 9.32 13.55
C PHE A 94 -31.34 10.75 13.09
N TRP A 95 -31.37 11.68 14.06
CA TRP A 95 -31.50 13.12 13.84
C TRP A 95 -30.21 13.82 14.22
N THR A 96 -29.90 14.91 13.51
CA THR A 96 -28.84 15.85 13.89
C THR A 96 -29.43 17.25 13.99
N VAL A 97 -29.12 17.96 15.07
CA VAL A 97 -29.54 19.34 15.26
C VAL A 97 -28.42 20.27 14.79
N THR A 98 -28.74 21.13 13.83
CA THR A 98 -27.81 22.11 13.27
C THR A 98 -28.38 23.52 13.41
N ALA A 99 -27.51 24.48 13.72
CA ALA A 99 -27.82 25.90 13.72
C ALA A 99 -27.12 26.60 12.56
N LYS A 100 -27.88 27.28 11.71
CA LYS A 100 -27.33 28.15 10.67
C LYS A 100 -27.03 29.52 11.27
N LEU A 101 -25.79 29.91 11.30
CA LEU A 101 -25.28 31.16 11.82
C LEU A 101 -24.64 31.99 10.71
N PRO A 102 -24.49 33.32 10.86
CA PRO A 102 -23.78 34.12 9.86
C PRO A 102 -22.35 33.58 9.62
N GLY A 103 -22.11 33.11 8.41
CA GLY A 103 -20.79 32.63 7.97
C GLY A 103 -20.45 31.17 8.29
N PHE A 104 -21.23 30.43 9.08
CA PHE A 104 -20.98 29.00 9.35
C PHE A 104 -22.22 28.24 9.84
N THR A 105 -22.15 26.92 9.78
CA THR A 105 -23.16 26.03 10.37
C THR A 105 -22.55 25.31 11.58
N ALA A 106 -23.21 25.40 12.73
CA ALA A 106 -22.86 24.68 13.94
C ALA A 106 -23.66 23.38 14.03
N THR A 107 -23.05 22.30 14.48
CA THR A 107 -23.72 21.02 14.76
C THR A 107 -23.69 20.75 16.26
N TRP A 108 -24.84 20.49 16.83
CA TRP A 108 -24.94 20.10 18.23
C TRP A 108 -24.20 18.78 18.47
N ARG A 109 -23.58 18.69 19.63
CA ARG A 109 -22.93 17.45 20.10
C ARG A 109 -23.22 17.27 21.59
N ASP A 110 -23.37 16.01 21.99
CA ASP A 110 -23.45 15.66 23.41
C ASP A 110 -22.09 15.81 24.11
N PRO A 111 -21.97 15.62 25.43
CA PRO A 111 -20.71 15.66 26.16
C PRO A 111 -19.66 14.66 25.68
N ASN A 112 -20.08 13.56 25.06
CA ASN A 112 -19.19 12.53 24.47
C ASN A 112 -18.78 12.86 23.01
N GLY A 113 -19.23 14.00 22.48
CA GLY A 113 -18.93 14.43 21.11
C GLY A 113 -19.82 13.81 20.03
N GLN A 114 -20.88 13.06 20.39
CA GLN A 114 -21.82 12.45 19.44
C GLN A 114 -22.80 13.47 18.90
N ALA A 115 -23.00 13.50 17.58
CA ALA A 115 -23.95 14.40 16.92
C ALA A 115 -25.30 13.73 16.59
N ARG A 116 -25.36 12.40 16.69
CA ARG A 116 -26.55 11.61 16.33
C ARG A 116 -27.47 11.45 17.54
N LEU A 117 -28.73 11.78 17.35
CA LEU A 117 -29.82 11.54 18.28
C LEU A 117 -30.73 10.47 17.68
N PHE A 118 -31.00 9.40 18.41
CA PHE A 118 -31.85 8.28 17.97
C PHE A 118 -33.30 8.44 18.46
N ASP A 119 -33.57 9.53 19.16
CA ASP A 119 -34.87 9.91 19.68
C ASP A 119 -35.30 11.21 18.98
N ARG A 120 -36.42 11.14 18.25
CA ARG A 120 -36.97 12.24 17.46
C ARG A 120 -37.50 13.37 18.37
N GLU A 121 -38.25 13.01 19.39
CA GLU A 121 -38.84 14.00 20.30
C GLU A 121 -37.77 14.82 21.02
N ARG A 122 -36.72 14.15 21.45
CA ARG A 122 -35.52 14.79 22.02
C ARG A 122 -34.82 15.72 21.04
N ALA A 123 -34.69 15.33 19.76
CA ALA A 123 -34.08 16.16 18.73
C ALA A 123 -34.94 17.42 18.45
N GLU A 124 -36.27 17.27 18.34
CA GLU A 124 -37.23 18.37 18.12
C GLU A 124 -37.27 19.31 19.32
N ALA A 125 -37.34 18.78 20.54
CA ALA A 125 -37.29 19.58 21.77
C ALA A 125 -36.00 20.38 21.91
N LEU A 126 -34.86 19.78 21.54
CA LEU A 126 -33.58 20.45 21.54
C LEU A 126 -33.54 21.58 20.51
N ALA A 127 -34.01 21.33 19.29
CA ALA A 127 -34.07 22.33 18.23
C ALA A 127 -34.98 23.51 18.63
N ALA A 128 -36.18 23.25 19.18
CA ALA A 128 -37.10 24.26 19.66
C ALA A 128 -36.51 25.11 20.80
N ARG A 129 -35.81 24.47 21.75
CA ARG A 129 -35.13 25.17 22.86
C ARG A 129 -34.03 26.13 22.40
N LEU A 130 -33.33 25.80 21.28
CA LEU A 130 -32.22 26.60 20.75
C LEU A 130 -32.65 27.62 19.70
N ALA A 131 -33.85 27.51 19.14
CA ALA A 131 -34.35 28.41 18.11
C ALA A 131 -34.43 29.87 18.63
N GLY A 132 -33.91 30.80 17.83
CA GLY A 132 -33.93 32.23 18.11
C GLY A 132 -33.05 32.69 19.28
N LYS A 133 -32.23 31.82 19.84
CA LYS A 133 -31.30 32.17 20.91
C LYS A 133 -29.94 32.59 20.38
N GLU A 134 -29.31 33.51 21.10
CA GLU A 134 -27.92 33.90 20.83
C GLU A 134 -26.96 32.82 21.29
N GLY A 135 -25.91 32.59 20.49
CA GLY A 135 -24.82 31.68 20.79
C GLY A 135 -23.53 32.43 20.98
N MET A 136 -22.72 32.05 21.98
CA MET A 136 -21.41 32.61 22.23
C MET A 136 -20.30 31.59 21.84
N VAL A 137 -19.33 32.03 21.08
CA VAL A 137 -18.13 31.19 20.77
C VAL A 137 -17.24 31.15 22.02
N THR A 138 -17.24 30.05 22.74
CA THR A 138 -16.43 29.85 23.96
C THR A 138 -15.02 29.41 23.69
N ARG A 139 -14.76 28.82 22.53
CA ARG A 139 -13.44 28.31 22.18
C ARG A 139 -13.22 28.35 20.66
N LEU A 140 -12.12 28.97 20.22
CA LEU A 140 -11.64 28.94 18.86
C LEU A 140 -10.25 28.27 18.85
N LYS A 141 -10.11 27.16 18.10
CA LYS A 141 -8.82 26.49 17.93
C LYS A 141 -8.40 26.58 16.47
N ARG A 142 -7.30 27.28 16.21
CA ARG A 142 -6.61 27.26 14.91
C ARG A 142 -5.44 26.30 14.99
N THR A 143 -5.38 25.32 14.10
CA THR A 143 -4.27 24.34 14.06
C THR A 143 -3.69 24.34 12.67
N ARG A 144 -2.40 24.67 12.57
CA ARG A 144 -1.65 24.47 11.33
C ARG A 144 -1.33 22.97 11.22
N ARG A 145 -1.76 22.35 10.14
CA ARG A 145 -1.44 20.96 9.83
C ARG A 145 -0.48 20.93 8.64
N GLN A 146 0.54 20.10 8.73
CA GLN A 146 1.38 19.73 7.61
C GLN A 146 0.96 18.32 7.18
N ALA A 147 0.63 18.14 5.91
CA ALA A 147 0.39 16.83 5.33
C ALA A 147 1.72 16.37 4.73
N PRO A 148 2.29 15.25 5.19
CA PRO A 148 3.47 14.67 4.55
C PRO A 148 3.11 14.21 3.13
N PRO A 149 4.08 14.15 2.21
CA PRO A 149 3.86 13.53 0.91
C PRO A 149 3.46 12.07 1.09
N PRO A 150 2.69 11.49 0.15
CA PRO A 150 2.39 10.07 0.19
C PRO A 150 3.70 9.27 0.07
N ALA A 151 3.84 8.19 0.85
CA ALA A 151 4.99 7.28 0.73
C ALA A 151 5.06 6.67 -0.69
N ALA A 152 6.21 6.14 -1.07
CA ALA A 152 6.35 5.41 -2.33
C ALA A 152 5.37 4.21 -2.40
N TYR A 153 5.21 3.61 -3.56
CA TYR A 153 4.31 2.47 -3.72
C TYR A 153 4.91 1.16 -3.22
N ASP A 154 4.11 0.39 -2.50
CA ASP A 154 4.13 -1.06 -2.51
C ASP A 154 3.18 -1.59 -3.61
N LEU A 155 3.14 -2.90 -3.82
CA LEU A 155 2.25 -3.51 -4.82
C LEU A 155 0.77 -3.23 -4.51
N THR A 156 0.36 -3.35 -3.25
CA THR A 156 -1.06 -3.23 -2.85
C THR A 156 -1.59 -1.81 -3.07
N GLU A 157 -0.83 -0.79 -2.70
CA GLU A 157 -1.25 0.60 -2.91
C GLU A 157 -1.26 0.96 -4.40
N LEU A 158 -0.29 0.46 -5.18
CA LEU A 158 -0.32 0.63 -6.62
C LEU A 158 -1.57 0.01 -7.25
N GLN A 159 -1.93 -1.22 -6.83
CA GLN A 159 -3.15 -1.89 -7.29
C GLN A 159 -4.42 -1.11 -6.94
N ARG A 160 -4.49 -0.54 -5.73
CA ARG A 160 -5.62 0.31 -5.30
C ARG A 160 -5.76 1.57 -6.15
N ASP A 161 -4.67 2.28 -6.36
CA ASP A 161 -4.68 3.51 -7.15
C ASP A 161 -4.93 3.23 -8.64
N ALA A 162 -4.38 2.15 -9.18
CA ALA A 162 -4.65 1.69 -10.55
C ALA A 162 -6.12 1.31 -10.75
N ASN A 163 -6.71 0.60 -9.80
CA ASN A 163 -8.12 0.27 -9.83
C ASN A 163 -9.00 1.53 -9.74
N LYS A 164 -8.70 2.42 -8.81
CA LYS A 164 -9.46 3.67 -8.61
C LYS A 164 -9.41 4.58 -9.84
N LYS A 165 -8.25 4.68 -10.50
CA LYS A 165 -8.04 5.63 -11.61
C LYS A 165 -8.37 5.05 -12.98
N TYR A 166 -8.11 3.75 -13.18
CA TYR A 166 -8.19 3.10 -14.49
C TYR A 166 -9.08 1.85 -14.51
N ALA A 167 -9.68 1.49 -13.38
CA ALA A 167 -10.48 0.26 -13.19
C ALA A 167 -9.71 -1.06 -13.45
N TYR A 168 -8.37 -1.04 -13.40
CA TYR A 168 -7.57 -2.25 -13.55
C TYR A 168 -7.75 -3.16 -12.33
N SER A 169 -7.90 -4.46 -12.59
CA SER A 169 -7.88 -5.46 -11.51
C SER A 169 -6.48 -5.59 -10.89
N ALA A 170 -6.40 -6.17 -9.70
CA ALA A 170 -5.12 -6.45 -9.06
C ALA A 170 -4.23 -7.37 -9.92
N LYS A 171 -4.84 -8.35 -10.61
CA LYS A 171 -4.15 -9.28 -11.52
C LYS A 171 -3.58 -8.55 -12.74
N GLU A 172 -4.38 -7.71 -13.39
CA GLU A 172 -3.94 -6.90 -14.55
C GLU A 172 -2.82 -5.94 -14.15
N THR A 173 -2.98 -5.20 -13.04
CA THR A 173 -1.94 -4.29 -12.54
C THR A 173 -0.62 -5.02 -12.30
N LEU A 174 -0.65 -6.22 -11.70
CA LEU A 174 0.56 -7.01 -11.50
C LEU A 174 1.17 -7.48 -12.82
N ALA A 175 0.36 -7.93 -13.78
CA ALA A 175 0.87 -8.37 -15.09
C ALA A 175 1.53 -7.21 -15.85
N ILE A 176 0.91 -6.03 -15.87
CA ILE A 176 1.48 -4.82 -16.47
C ILE A 176 2.80 -4.44 -15.78
N LEU A 177 2.81 -4.46 -14.46
CA LEU A 177 3.99 -4.13 -13.67
C LEU A 177 5.14 -5.13 -13.90
N GLN A 178 4.83 -6.42 -14.08
CA GLN A 178 5.81 -7.44 -14.44
C GLN A 178 6.45 -7.15 -15.81
N ASN A 179 5.67 -6.74 -16.80
CA ASN A 179 6.23 -6.35 -18.11
C ASN A 179 7.15 -5.13 -17.99
N LEU A 180 6.78 -4.11 -17.21
CA LEU A 180 7.62 -2.94 -16.95
C LEU A 180 8.96 -3.34 -16.28
N TYR A 181 8.94 -4.36 -15.43
CA TYR A 181 10.11 -4.87 -14.75
C TYR A 181 10.94 -5.82 -15.60
N GLU A 182 10.34 -6.84 -16.22
CA GLU A 182 11.05 -7.93 -16.88
C GLU A 182 11.48 -7.57 -18.31
N ILE A 183 10.62 -6.88 -19.05
CA ILE A 183 10.82 -6.55 -20.47
C ILE A 183 11.47 -5.17 -20.59
N HIS A 184 10.81 -4.15 -20.03
CA HIS A 184 11.27 -2.75 -20.17
C HIS A 184 12.38 -2.39 -19.17
N LYS A 185 12.47 -3.08 -18.03
CA LYS A 185 13.44 -2.86 -16.93
C LYS A 185 13.42 -1.46 -16.32
N VAL A 186 12.31 -0.74 -16.48
CA VAL A 186 12.15 0.66 -16.06
C VAL A 186 11.59 0.85 -14.65
N VAL A 187 11.23 -0.24 -13.96
CA VAL A 187 10.77 -0.22 -12.56
C VAL A 187 11.48 -1.29 -11.75
N THR A 188 11.51 -1.12 -10.42
CA THR A 188 12.07 -2.10 -9.48
C THR A 188 11.15 -3.30 -9.29
N TYR A 189 11.60 -4.31 -8.53
CA TYR A 189 10.89 -5.58 -8.37
C TYR A 189 9.43 -5.42 -7.97
N PRO A 190 8.47 -6.06 -8.69
CA PRO A 190 7.04 -5.78 -8.58
C PRO A 190 6.40 -6.21 -7.26
N ARG A 191 6.86 -7.31 -6.68
CA ARG A 191 6.22 -7.93 -5.52
C ARG A 191 6.89 -7.49 -4.23
N THR A 192 6.63 -6.26 -3.84
CA THR A 192 7.10 -5.69 -2.58
C THR A 192 5.94 -5.24 -1.71
N ASP A 193 6.10 -5.39 -0.41
CA ASP A 193 5.23 -4.88 0.65
C ASP A 193 5.79 -3.62 1.32
N SER A 194 7.02 -3.21 0.94
CA SER A 194 7.66 -2.03 1.47
C SER A 194 7.34 -0.77 0.64
N ARG A 195 7.17 0.34 1.35
CA ARG A 195 7.02 1.70 0.79
C ARG A 195 8.26 2.56 0.99
N TYR A 196 9.34 1.94 1.45
CA TYR A 196 10.58 2.61 1.82
C TYR A 196 11.76 2.02 1.08
N ILE A 197 12.86 2.76 1.07
CA ILE A 197 14.16 2.30 0.57
C ILE A 197 15.18 2.24 1.71
N PRO A 198 16.20 1.38 1.60
CA PRO A 198 17.35 1.41 2.50
C PRO A 198 18.33 2.52 2.09
N ASP A 199 19.28 2.81 2.98
CA ASP A 199 20.23 3.93 2.80
C ASP A 199 21.17 3.74 1.60
N ASP A 200 21.49 2.52 1.22
CA ASP A 200 22.38 2.20 0.09
C ASP A 200 21.74 2.49 -1.28
N VAL A 201 20.43 2.66 -1.36
CA VAL A 201 19.71 3.08 -2.57
C VAL A 201 19.73 4.61 -2.76
N VAL A 202 19.92 5.38 -1.68
CA VAL A 202 19.90 6.86 -1.74
C VAL A 202 20.87 7.45 -2.78
N PRO A 203 22.13 6.95 -2.89
CA PRO A 203 23.07 7.45 -3.90
C PRO A 203 22.60 7.26 -5.34
N THR A 204 21.68 6.33 -5.62
CA THR A 204 21.15 6.07 -6.97
C THR A 204 20.01 7.00 -7.37
N LEU A 205 19.40 7.72 -6.42
CA LEU A 205 18.24 8.59 -6.68
C LEU A 205 18.51 9.66 -7.75
N PRO A 206 19.68 10.32 -7.81
CA PRO A 206 19.96 11.27 -8.87
C PRO A 206 19.95 10.66 -10.29
N GLU A 207 20.39 9.42 -10.43
CA GLU A 207 20.37 8.68 -11.71
C GLU A 207 18.95 8.32 -12.10
N ARG A 208 18.16 7.83 -11.15
CA ARG A 208 16.72 7.56 -11.32
C ARG A 208 15.93 8.82 -11.68
N LEU A 209 16.28 9.97 -11.12
CA LEU A 209 15.69 11.25 -11.54
C LEU A 209 16.07 11.62 -12.98
N ARG A 210 17.30 11.30 -13.43
CA ARG A 210 17.71 11.53 -14.83
C ARG A 210 16.98 10.60 -15.80
N SER A 211 16.78 9.31 -15.43
CA SER A 211 16.11 8.34 -16.29
C SER A 211 14.64 8.70 -16.57
N VAL A 212 13.98 9.40 -15.63
CA VAL A 212 12.59 9.86 -15.79
C VAL A 212 12.46 11.28 -16.36
N MET A 213 13.56 11.91 -16.82
CA MET A 213 13.52 13.27 -17.40
C MET A 213 12.96 13.27 -18.83
N VAL A 214 11.74 12.77 -19.00
CA VAL A 214 11.02 12.69 -20.29
C VAL A 214 9.67 13.38 -20.19
N GLU A 215 9.19 13.92 -21.29
CA GLU A 215 7.87 14.56 -21.39
C GLU A 215 7.52 15.44 -20.17
N ASP A 216 6.33 15.24 -19.58
CA ASP A 216 5.79 16.02 -18.46
C ASP A 216 6.56 15.87 -17.15
N TYR A 217 7.37 14.84 -16.98
CA TYR A 217 8.17 14.64 -15.76
C TYR A 217 9.44 15.49 -15.72
N LYS A 218 9.94 15.90 -16.90
CA LYS A 218 11.20 16.60 -17.06
C LYS A 218 11.33 17.87 -16.20
N PRO A 219 10.35 18.77 -16.14
CA PRO A 219 10.49 20.02 -15.35
C PRO A 219 10.70 19.72 -13.87
N LEU A 220 9.90 18.84 -13.29
CA LEU A 220 9.95 18.51 -11.87
C LEU A 220 11.20 17.69 -11.52
N ALA A 221 11.57 16.72 -12.34
CA ALA A 221 12.78 15.93 -12.13
C ALA A 221 14.04 16.81 -12.20
N ALA A 222 14.08 17.77 -13.12
CA ALA A 222 15.17 18.74 -13.22
C ALA A 222 15.24 19.70 -12.02
N GLU A 223 14.10 20.11 -11.48
CA GLU A 223 14.00 20.92 -10.26
C GLU A 223 14.55 20.15 -9.05
N LEU A 224 14.13 18.91 -8.86
CA LEU A 224 14.61 18.04 -7.78
C LEU A 224 16.11 17.78 -7.88
N LEU A 225 16.66 17.60 -9.09
CA LEU A 225 18.10 17.44 -9.28
C LEU A 225 18.91 18.70 -8.90
N ARG A 226 18.33 19.89 -9.03
CA ARG A 226 18.95 21.15 -8.59
C ARG A 226 18.82 21.38 -7.09
N SER A 227 17.74 20.90 -6.47
CA SER A 227 17.45 21.01 -5.04
C SER A 227 18.25 19.98 -4.25
N ARG A 228 19.51 20.29 -3.91
CA ARG A 228 20.35 19.38 -3.12
C ARG A 228 20.58 19.95 -1.71
N PRO A 229 20.56 19.10 -0.67
CA PRO A 229 20.30 17.65 -0.70
C PRO A 229 18.84 17.30 -1.00
N LEU A 230 18.60 16.14 -1.64
CA LEU A 230 17.26 15.63 -1.88
C LEU A 230 16.54 15.37 -0.55
N GLN A 231 15.23 15.68 -0.50
CA GLN A 231 14.41 15.35 0.65
C GLN A 231 14.09 13.86 0.66
N THR A 232 14.77 13.11 1.53
CA THR A 232 14.60 11.64 1.62
C THR A 232 13.89 11.18 2.89
N LYS A 233 13.54 12.10 3.79
CA LYS A 233 12.92 11.81 5.10
C LYS A 233 11.71 10.88 5.05
N TYR A 234 10.89 11.00 4.02
CA TYR A 234 9.66 10.21 3.87
C TYR A 234 9.85 8.97 3.00
N LEU A 235 11.03 8.79 2.41
CA LEU A 235 11.34 7.69 1.52
C LEU A 235 12.28 6.67 2.17
N VAL A 236 13.23 7.09 3.01
CA VAL A 236 14.26 6.24 3.59
C VAL A 236 13.82 5.71 4.96
N ASN A 237 13.75 4.38 5.08
CA ASN A 237 13.58 3.69 6.35
C ASN A 237 14.00 2.22 6.20
N ALA A 238 15.27 1.91 6.44
CA ALA A 238 15.81 0.56 6.29
C ALA A 238 15.09 -0.48 7.18
N ALA A 239 14.61 -0.10 8.38
CA ALA A 239 13.91 -1.00 9.28
C ALA A 239 12.52 -1.47 8.75
N LYS A 240 11.97 -0.77 7.76
CA LYS A 240 10.70 -1.10 7.10
C LYS A 240 10.89 -1.71 5.71
N VAL A 241 12.10 -2.08 5.35
CA VAL A 241 12.41 -2.83 4.13
C VAL A 241 12.63 -4.27 4.52
N THR A 242 11.85 -5.17 3.93
CA THR A 242 11.92 -6.63 4.15
C THR A 242 12.84 -7.26 3.09
N ASP A 243 12.28 -8.01 2.17
CA ASP A 243 13.03 -8.66 1.09
C ASP A 243 13.31 -7.71 -0.08
N HIS A 244 12.39 -6.77 -0.33
CA HIS A 244 12.47 -5.81 -1.43
C HIS A 244 12.04 -4.42 -0.96
N HIS A 245 12.68 -3.39 -1.49
CA HIS A 245 12.30 -2.00 -1.24
C HIS A 245 11.10 -1.55 -2.10
N ALA A 246 10.62 -0.33 -1.87
CA ALA A 246 9.51 0.28 -2.58
C ALA A 246 9.65 0.23 -4.11
N LEU A 247 8.50 0.30 -4.80
CA LEU A 247 8.43 0.46 -6.24
C LEU A 247 8.93 1.85 -6.65
N LEU A 248 10.00 1.87 -7.43
CA LEU A 248 10.63 3.07 -7.97
C LEU A 248 10.94 2.88 -9.45
N PRO A 249 11.10 3.97 -10.23
CA PRO A 249 11.79 3.88 -11.51
C PRO A 249 13.23 3.43 -11.30
N THR A 250 13.78 2.73 -12.27
CA THR A 250 15.20 2.33 -12.30
C THR A 250 16.07 3.43 -12.87
N GLU A 251 17.36 3.18 -12.97
CA GLU A 251 18.34 4.03 -13.63
C GLU A 251 18.26 3.93 -15.18
N GLU A 252 17.54 2.94 -15.70
CA GLU A 252 17.37 2.75 -17.14
C GLU A 252 16.50 3.84 -17.75
N PRO A 253 16.94 4.51 -18.83
CA PRO A 253 16.16 5.51 -19.53
C PRO A 253 14.87 4.91 -20.10
N VAL A 254 13.74 5.56 -19.83
CA VAL A 254 12.46 5.12 -20.36
C VAL A 254 12.21 5.66 -21.77
N GLU A 255 11.82 4.79 -22.68
CA GLU A 255 11.30 5.14 -24.01
C GLU A 255 9.79 5.01 -24.00
N LEU A 256 9.09 6.10 -23.59
CA LEU A 256 7.62 6.07 -23.41
C LEU A 256 6.85 5.60 -24.63
N TRP A 257 7.35 5.83 -25.83
CA TRP A 257 6.72 5.38 -27.08
C TRP A 257 6.69 3.87 -27.25
N ARG A 258 7.55 3.12 -26.54
CA ARG A 258 7.54 1.64 -26.53
C ARG A 258 6.54 1.06 -25.55
N LEU A 259 6.05 1.86 -24.61
CA LEU A 259 5.08 1.42 -23.62
C LEU A 259 3.68 1.42 -24.21
N THR A 260 2.93 0.36 -23.99
CA THR A 260 1.49 0.33 -24.27
C THR A 260 0.74 1.34 -23.41
N GLY A 261 -0.50 1.68 -23.74
CA GLY A 261 -1.32 2.58 -22.93
C GLY A 261 -1.44 2.18 -21.47
N PRO A 262 -1.78 0.91 -21.17
CA PRO A 262 -1.80 0.41 -19.78
C PRO A 262 -0.44 0.49 -19.08
N GLU A 263 0.67 0.18 -19.75
CA GLU A 263 2.01 0.28 -19.19
C GLU A 263 2.39 1.74 -18.89
N ARG A 264 2.07 2.68 -19.77
CA ARG A 264 2.25 4.11 -19.53
C ARG A 264 1.46 4.57 -18.30
N ASN A 265 0.22 4.10 -18.14
CA ASN A 265 -0.63 4.43 -17.01
C ASN A 265 -0.03 3.98 -15.66
N ILE A 266 0.47 2.75 -15.59
CA ILE A 266 1.10 2.22 -14.37
C ILE A 266 2.44 2.90 -14.11
N TYR A 267 3.24 3.11 -15.16
CA TYR A 267 4.51 3.83 -15.06
C TYR A 267 4.30 5.28 -14.56
N ASP A 268 3.29 5.99 -15.10
CA ASP A 268 2.92 7.35 -14.66
C ASP A 268 2.61 7.41 -13.16
N LEU A 269 1.84 6.45 -12.64
CA LEU A 269 1.57 6.38 -11.20
C LEU A 269 2.86 6.28 -10.39
N ILE A 270 3.77 5.39 -10.79
CA ILE A 270 5.03 5.14 -10.07
C ILE A 270 5.92 6.38 -10.11
N VAL A 271 6.12 6.97 -11.29
CA VAL A 271 6.99 8.14 -11.46
C VAL A 271 6.45 9.34 -10.70
N ARG A 272 5.16 9.65 -10.82
CA ARG A 272 4.55 10.77 -10.08
C ARG A 272 4.66 10.60 -8.57
N ARG A 273 4.49 9.39 -8.07
CA ARG A 273 4.63 9.07 -6.65
C ARG A 273 6.09 9.21 -6.19
N PHE A 274 7.03 8.73 -7.00
CA PHE A 274 8.46 8.88 -6.77
C PHE A 274 8.90 10.36 -6.72
N LEU A 275 8.46 11.16 -7.66
CA LEU A 275 8.76 12.59 -7.67
C LEU A 275 8.12 13.30 -6.46
N ALA A 276 6.86 12.97 -6.15
CA ALA A 276 6.13 13.59 -5.04
C ALA A 276 6.77 13.33 -3.67
N VAL A 277 7.30 12.14 -3.43
CA VAL A 277 7.92 11.80 -2.12
C VAL A 277 9.26 12.52 -1.90
N LEU A 278 9.89 13.02 -2.96
CA LEU A 278 11.15 13.76 -2.93
C LEU A 278 10.96 15.29 -2.85
N LEU A 279 9.73 15.77 -2.98
CA LEU A 279 9.41 17.21 -2.82
C LEU A 279 9.60 17.66 -1.38
N PRO A 280 10.02 18.92 -1.14
CA PRO A 280 10.24 19.48 0.19
C PRO A 280 8.95 19.64 1.01
#